data_a5cc992b5552f7af41cde7fd8ab37f34
#
_entry.id   a5cc992b5552f7af41cde7fd8ab37f34
#
_cell.length_a   1.000
_cell.length_b   1.000
_cell.length_c   1.000
_cell.angle_alpha   90.00
_cell.angle_beta   90.00
_cell.angle_gamma   90.00
#
_symmetry.space_group_name_H-M   'P 1'
#
loop_
_entity.id
_entity.type
_entity.pdbx_description
1 polymer ?
#
loop_
_entity_poly.entity_id
_entity_poly.type
_entity_poly.pdbx_seq_one_letter_code
_entity_poly.pdbx_strand_id
1 'polypeptide(L)'
;MKACDIQGVKVLDNVFLSDPIDTFYAARRDHGTIVALACHEPEESCFCKVFGIDCADPVADVATWMIEGELYWKPLTEKGEALTKAVAELLNDADEAKVEEEKAAIRAIVEKLPYSNLSLEGWGQEDYMDRFNSPVWEELYKPCLACGTCTFVCPTCQCYDIKDYDTGHGVQRYRCWDSCMYSDFTMMAHGNNRNSQMQRFRQRFMHKLVYFPANNDGMYSCVGCGRCVEKCPSSLNIVKVIKSMGGEQ
;
A
#
# COMPACT_ATOMS: atom_id res chain seq x y z
N MET A 1 -0.48 -0.21 -13.65
CA MET A 1 -0.70 -0.05 -12.18
C MET A 1 -0.92 1.44 -11.86
N LYS A 2 -1.59 1.81 -10.74
CA LYS A 2 -1.66 3.20 -10.25
C LYS A 2 -0.43 3.53 -9.38
N ALA A 3 -0.09 4.81 -9.20
CA ALA A 3 1.06 5.26 -8.40
C ALA A 3 1.07 4.71 -6.96
N CYS A 4 -0.08 4.62 -6.31
CA CYS A 4 -0.20 4.03 -4.97
C CYS A 4 0.12 2.52 -4.95
N ASP A 5 -0.18 1.78 -6.02
CA ASP A 5 0.18 0.36 -6.12
C ASP A 5 1.69 0.19 -6.35
N ILE A 6 2.30 1.08 -7.13
CA ILE A 6 3.76 1.09 -7.35
C ILE A 6 4.48 1.38 -6.04
N GLN A 7 4.02 2.37 -5.27
CA GLN A 7 4.56 2.61 -3.94
C GLN A 7 4.33 1.41 -3.01
N GLY A 8 3.22 0.69 -3.18
CA GLY A 8 2.98 -0.59 -2.50
C GLY A 8 4.03 -1.64 -2.84
N VAL A 9 4.44 -1.75 -4.11
CA VAL A 9 5.54 -2.65 -4.53
C VAL A 9 6.85 -2.25 -3.86
N LYS A 10 7.18 -0.94 -3.76
CA LYS A 10 8.39 -0.48 -3.05
C LYS A 10 8.38 -0.86 -1.57
N VAL A 11 7.22 -0.81 -0.91
CA VAL A 11 7.07 -1.30 0.47
C VAL A 11 7.34 -2.81 0.55
N LEU A 12 6.87 -3.59 -0.42
CA LEU A 12 7.15 -5.03 -0.48
C LEU A 12 8.60 -5.32 -0.84
N ASP A 13 9.22 -4.52 -1.70
CA ASP A 13 10.66 -4.60 -2.03
C ASP A 13 11.51 -4.46 -0.75
N ASN A 14 11.21 -3.50 0.12
CA ASN A 14 11.91 -3.32 1.41
C ASN A 14 11.79 -4.53 2.34
N VAL A 15 10.69 -5.29 2.24
CA VAL A 15 10.48 -6.48 3.07
C VAL A 15 11.12 -7.72 2.46
N PHE A 16 10.90 -7.98 1.17
CA PHE A 16 11.24 -9.25 0.55
C PHE A 16 12.60 -9.26 -0.15
N LEU A 17 13.19 -8.09 -0.40
CA LEU A 17 14.55 -7.97 -0.94
C LEU A 17 15.60 -7.65 0.13
N SER A 18 15.18 -7.46 1.41
CA SER A 18 16.11 -7.36 2.55
C SER A 18 16.72 -8.73 2.88
N ASP A 19 17.83 -8.73 3.63
CA ASP A 19 18.49 -9.97 4.05
C ASP A 19 17.71 -10.69 5.17
N PRO A 20 17.38 -11.97 5.04
CA PRO A 20 17.61 -12.87 3.89
C PRO A 20 16.61 -12.62 2.74
N ILE A 21 17.13 -12.48 1.53
CA ILE A 21 16.32 -12.20 0.33
C ILE A 21 15.33 -13.33 0.05
N ASP A 22 14.07 -13.00 -0.17
CA ASP A 22 13.06 -13.90 -0.71
C ASP A 22 13.31 -14.12 -2.22
N THR A 23 13.91 -15.24 -2.55
CA THR A 23 14.33 -15.54 -3.95
C THR A 23 13.15 -15.70 -4.90
N PHE A 24 11.97 -16.15 -4.42
CA PHE A 24 10.76 -16.26 -5.24
C PHE A 24 10.16 -14.89 -5.57
N TYR A 25 10.18 -13.97 -4.60
CA TYR A 25 9.77 -12.60 -4.83
C TYR A 25 10.76 -11.91 -5.78
N ALA A 26 12.05 -11.99 -5.48
CA ALA A 26 13.12 -11.38 -6.27
C ALA A 26 13.07 -11.79 -7.74
N ALA A 27 12.92 -13.09 -8.03
CA ALA A 27 12.82 -13.61 -9.39
C ALA A 27 11.62 -13.01 -10.15
N ARG A 28 10.43 -12.89 -9.52
CA ARG A 28 9.26 -12.26 -10.14
C ARG A 28 9.44 -10.77 -10.34
N ARG A 29 10.03 -10.11 -9.36
CA ARG A 29 10.28 -8.67 -9.38
C ARG A 29 11.27 -8.30 -10.49
N ASP A 30 12.31 -9.11 -10.67
CA ASP A 30 13.32 -8.91 -11.69
C ASP A 30 12.77 -9.09 -13.12
N HIS A 31 11.93 -10.10 -13.35
CA HIS A 31 11.32 -10.36 -14.66
C HIS A 31 10.13 -9.46 -15.00
N GLY A 32 9.58 -8.75 -14.00
CA GLY A 32 8.43 -7.87 -14.20
C GLY A 32 8.79 -6.53 -14.81
N THR A 33 8.00 -6.05 -15.77
CA THR A 33 8.01 -4.66 -16.27
C THR A 33 6.71 -3.98 -15.83
N ILE A 34 6.80 -2.82 -15.19
CA ILE A 34 5.66 -2.10 -14.65
C ILE A 34 5.28 -0.93 -15.55
N VAL A 35 4.10 -0.99 -16.14
CA VAL A 35 3.46 0.12 -16.83
C VAL A 35 2.48 0.81 -15.86
N ALA A 36 2.74 2.08 -15.60
CA ALA A 36 1.97 2.90 -14.68
C ALA A 36 0.98 3.79 -15.42
N LEU A 37 -0.25 3.87 -14.95
CA LEU A 37 -1.25 4.81 -15.44
C LEU A 37 -1.47 5.91 -14.40
N ALA A 38 -1.35 7.16 -14.81
CA ALA A 38 -1.72 8.32 -14.00
C ALA A 38 -3.21 8.23 -13.59
N CYS A 39 -3.52 8.70 -12.39
CA CYS A 39 -4.83 8.47 -11.76
C CYS A 39 -5.77 9.66 -12.00
N HIS A 40 -6.37 9.77 -13.18
CA HIS A 40 -7.32 10.83 -13.55
C HIS A 40 -8.70 10.69 -12.85
N GLU A 41 -9.05 9.50 -12.37
CA GLU A 41 -10.29 9.24 -11.62
C GLU A 41 -9.99 8.62 -10.25
N PRO A 42 -9.55 9.42 -9.25
CA PRO A 42 -9.38 8.93 -7.89
C PRO A 42 -10.75 8.76 -7.21
N GLU A 43 -10.87 7.77 -6.34
CA GLU A 43 -12.03 7.60 -5.48
C GLU A 43 -12.03 8.62 -4.33
N GLU A 44 -13.19 8.98 -3.80
CA GLU A 44 -13.32 9.88 -2.62
C GLU A 44 -12.57 9.35 -1.38
N SER A 45 -12.37 8.05 -1.30
CA SER A 45 -11.64 7.39 -0.23
C SER A 45 -10.12 7.50 -0.34
N CYS A 46 -9.59 8.00 -1.48
CA CYS A 46 -8.15 8.11 -1.73
C CYS A 46 -7.51 9.27 -0.96
N PHE A 47 -6.30 9.05 -0.47
CA PHE A 47 -5.48 10.05 0.24
C PHE A 47 -3.97 9.78 0.06
N CYS A 48 -3.58 9.29 -1.12
CA CYS A 48 -2.18 8.95 -1.44
C CYS A 48 -1.24 10.16 -1.36
N LYS A 49 -1.74 11.36 -1.64
CA LYS A 49 -1.00 12.61 -1.49
C LYS A 49 -0.44 12.80 -0.08
N VAL A 50 -1.17 12.39 0.96
CA VAL A 50 -0.75 12.48 2.37
C VAL A 50 0.56 11.73 2.65
N PHE A 51 0.85 10.69 1.85
CA PHE A 51 2.08 9.91 1.91
C PHE A 51 3.11 10.33 0.85
N GLY A 52 2.98 11.53 0.30
CA GLY A 52 3.92 12.07 -0.69
C GLY A 52 3.88 11.40 -2.06
N ILE A 53 2.80 10.70 -2.40
CA ILE A 53 2.64 10.00 -3.68
C ILE A 53 1.97 10.94 -4.69
N ASP A 54 2.70 11.31 -5.73
CA ASP A 54 2.13 12.04 -6.87
C ASP A 54 1.46 11.06 -7.83
N CYS A 55 0.14 11.02 -7.80
CA CYS A 55 -0.64 10.15 -8.67
C CYS A 55 -0.79 10.67 -10.10
N ALA A 56 -0.39 11.92 -10.36
CA ALA A 56 -0.36 12.53 -11.69
C ALA A 56 0.92 12.19 -12.46
N ASP A 57 2.02 11.89 -11.74
CA ASP A 57 3.31 11.57 -12.34
C ASP A 57 3.88 10.26 -11.77
N PRO A 58 3.32 9.11 -12.17
CA PRO A 58 3.70 7.82 -11.62
C PRO A 58 5.10 7.40 -12.09
N VAL A 59 5.95 6.96 -11.16
CA VAL A 59 7.32 6.51 -11.42
C VAL A 59 7.39 4.98 -11.46
N ALA A 60 7.49 4.43 -12.68
CA ALA A 60 7.62 2.99 -12.95
C ALA A 60 8.59 2.74 -14.12
N ASP A 61 8.55 1.57 -14.77
CA ASP A 61 9.34 1.35 -15.98
C ASP A 61 8.81 2.19 -17.15
N VAL A 62 7.48 2.29 -17.23
CA VAL A 62 6.79 3.17 -18.18
C VAL A 62 5.72 3.96 -17.45
N ALA A 63 5.66 5.26 -17.65
CA ALA A 63 4.57 6.12 -17.21
C ALA A 63 3.60 6.35 -18.37
N THR A 64 2.29 6.34 -18.09
CA THR A 64 1.25 6.58 -19.08
C THR A 64 0.16 7.51 -18.58
N TRP A 65 -0.45 8.26 -19.50
CA TRP A 65 -1.58 9.16 -19.25
C TRP A 65 -2.66 8.90 -20.29
N MET A 66 -3.91 8.89 -19.88
CA MET A 66 -5.05 8.79 -20.79
C MET A 66 -5.58 10.20 -21.05
N ILE A 67 -5.44 10.70 -22.27
CA ILE A 67 -5.82 12.06 -22.66
C ILE A 67 -6.69 11.97 -23.91
N GLU A 68 -7.93 12.46 -23.83
CA GLU A 68 -8.89 12.48 -24.97
C GLU A 68 -9.11 11.11 -25.66
N GLY A 69 -8.96 10.01 -24.90
CA GLY A 69 -9.11 8.63 -25.41
C GLY A 69 -7.82 8.05 -26.01
N GLU A 70 -6.73 8.79 -26.02
CA GLU A 70 -5.40 8.33 -26.44
C GLU A 70 -4.50 8.05 -25.24
N LEU A 71 -3.64 7.02 -25.34
CA LEU A 71 -2.69 6.65 -24.31
C LEU A 71 -1.33 7.27 -24.61
N TYR A 72 -0.94 8.26 -23.83
CA TYR A 72 0.41 8.83 -23.83
C TYR A 72 1.37 7.91 -23.09
N TRP A 73 2.57 7.72 -23.64
CA TRP A 73 3.53 6.70 -23.20
C TRP A 73 4.93 7.29 -23.04
N LYS A 74 5.55 7.12 -21.86
CA LYS A 74 6.90 7.60 -21.56
C LYS A 74 7.72 6.51 -20.87
N PRO A 75 8.74 5.93 -21.53
CA PRO A 75 9.66 5.01 -20.85
C PRO A 75 10.55 5.79 -19.87
N LEU A 76 10.81 5.19 -18.70
CA LEU A 76 11.61 5.79 -17.64
C LEU A 76 12.81 4.92 -17.22
N THR A 77 12.87 3.66 -17.64
CA THR A 77 13.94 2.70 -17.34
C THR A 77 14.34 1.92 -18.59
N GLU A 78 15.47 1.20 -18.52
CA GLU A 78 15.90 0.31 -19.60
C GLU A 78 14.83 -0.76 -19.94
N LYS A 79 14.10 -1.29 -18.94
CA LYS A 79 12.98 -2.21 -19.17
C LYS A 79 11.83 -1.53 -19.92
N GLY A 80 11.54 -0.28 -19.55
CA GLY A 80 10.56 0.54 -20.24
C GLY A 80 10.95 0.84 -21.67
N GLU A 81 12.21 1.14 -21.94
CA GLU A 81 12.72 1.35 -23.30
C GLU A 81 12.66 0.07 -24.14
N ALA A 82 13.02 -1.07 -23.56
CA ALA A 82 12.93 -2.36 -24.24
C ALA A 82 11.48 -2.70 -24.62
N LEU A 83 10.53 -2.46 -23.72
CA LEU A 83 9.10 -2.63 -24.00
C LEU A 83 8.63 -1.65 -25.07
N THR A 84 9.06 -0.37 -25.00
CA THR A 84 8.73 0.65 -26.00
C THR A 84 9.19 0.27 -27.40
N LYS A 85 10.40 -0.27 -27.53
CA LYS A 85 10.90 -0.81 -28.82
C LYS A 85 10.04 -1.95 -29.35
N ALA A 86 9.56 -2.83 -28.46
CA ALA A 86 8.74 -3.97 -28.86
C ALA A 86 7.34 -3.56 -29.35
N VAL A 87 6.83 -2.39 -28.96
CA VAL A 87 5.53 -1.85 -29.37
C VAL A 87 5.63 -0.63 -30.27
N ALA A 88 6.79 -0.33 -30.82
CA ALA A 88 7.07 0.90 -31.57
C ALA A 88 6.11 1.14 -32.74
N GLU A 89 5.64 0.07 -33.40
CA GLU A 89 4.69 0.17 -34.52
C GLU A 89 3.30 0.70 -34.09
N LEU A 90 3.01 0.70 -32.79
CA LEU A 90 1.75 1.19 -32.21
C LEU A 90 1.85 2.64 -31.70
N LEU A 91 3.06 3.22 -31.70
CA LEU A 91 3.34 4.52 -31.12
C LEU A 91 3.50 5.59 -32.21
N ASN A 92 3.05 6.80 -31.89
CA ASN A 92 3.24 7.99 -32.70
C ASN A 92 3.90 9.09 -31.86
N ASP A 93 4.37 10.15 -32.52
CA ASP A 93 4.86 11.33 -31.83
C ASP A 93 3.75 11.97 -30.98
N ALA A 94 4.11 12.39 -29.77
CA ALA A 94 3.18 12.92 -28.79
C ALA A 94 3.55 14.37 -28.37
N ASP A 95 2.53 15.16 -28.03
CA ASP A 95 2.70 16.50 -27.50
C ASP A 95 2.89 16.46 -25.97
N GLU A 96 4.10 16.78 -25.51
CA GLU A 96 4.42 16.81 -24.07
C GLU A 96 3.60 17.88 -23.30
N ALA A 97 3.17 18.97 -23.95
CA ALA A 97 2.39 20.01 -23.30
C ALA A 97 1.05 19.45 -22.80
N LYS A 98 0.39 18.59 -23.56
CA LYS A 98 -0.86 17.92 -23.15
C LYS A 98 -0.67 17.06 -21.90
N VAL A 99 0.48 16.39 -21.76
CA VAL A 99 0.80 15.59 -20.57
C VAL A 99 0.92 16.46 -19.32
N GLU A 100 1.57 17.63 -19.43
CA GLU A 100 1.70 18.56 -18.30
C GLU A 100 0.36 19.19 -17.91
N GLU A 101 -0.50 19.48 -18.87
CA GLU A 101 -1.88 19.94 -18.62
C GLU A 101 -2.68 18.87 -17.87
N GLU A 102 -2.60 17.61 -18.30
CA GLU A 102 -3.28 16.49 -17.64
C GLU A 102 -2.75 16.27 -16.22
N LYS A 103 -1.43 16.33 -16.01
CA LYS A 103 -0.84 16.25 -14.67
C LYS A 103 -1.38 17.35 -13.75
N ALA A 104 -1.50 18.57 -14.24
CA ALA A 104 -2.06 19.70 -13.48
C ALA A 104 -3.55 19.45 -13.13
N ALA A 105 -4.33 18.95 -14.09
CA ALA A 105 -5.74 18.63 -13.89
C ALA A 105 -5.92 17.54 -12.82
N ILE A 106 -5.14 16.45 -12.89
CA ILE A 106 -5.16 15.36 -11.89
C ILE A 106 -4.83 15.89 -10.50
N ARG A 107 -3.76 16.70 -10.36
CA ARG A 107 -3.39 17.30 -9.07
C ARG A 107 -4.50 18.16 -8.50
N ALA A 108 -5.18 18.96 -9.35
CA ALA A 108 -6.31 19.79 -8.93
C ALA A 108 -7.53 18.97 -8.44
N ILE A 109 -7.75 17.77 -8.99
CA ILE A 109 -8.79 16.84 -8.51
C ILE A 109 -8.39 16.29 -7.13
N VAL A 110 -7.15 15.82 -6.97
CA VAL A 110 -6.65 15.22 -5.73
C VAL A 110 -6.66 16.20 -4.56
N GLU A 111 -6.38 17.49 -4.80
CA GLU A 111 -6.46 18.53 -3.77
C GLU A 111 -7.86 18.66 -3.15
N LYS A 112 -8.91 18.34 -3.90
CA LYS A 112 -10.31 18.45 -3.46
C LYS A 112 -10.84 17.19 -2.76
N LEU A 113 -10.06 16.11 -2.70
CA LEU A 113 -10.51 14.88 -2.05
C LEU A 113 -10.71 15.07 -0.54
N PRO A 114 -11.69 14.37 0.07
CA PRO A 114 -12.08 14.56 1.47
C PRO A 114 -10.96 14.39 2.49
N TYR A 115 -9.92 13.62 2.14
CA TYR A 115 -8.79 13.29 3.02
C TYR A 115 -7.45 13.84 2.51
N SER A 116 -7.45 14.77 1.55
CA SER A 116 -6.23 15.35 0.97
C SER A 116 -5.35 16.08 1.99
N ASN A 117 -5.95 16.61 3.05
CA ASN A 117 -5.30 17.39 4.11
C ASN A 117 -5.17 16.61 5.44
N LEU A 118 -5.29 15.29 5.41
CA LEU A 118 -5.13 14.47 6.63
C LEU A 118 -3.71 14.64 7.19
N SER A 119 -3.60 15.08 8.45
CA SER A 119 -2.30 15.25 9.11
C SER A 119 -1.75 13.91 9.62
N LEU A 120 -0.47 13.68 9.37
CA LEU A 120 0.31 12.58 9.97
C LEU A 120 1.18 13.06 11.14
N GLU A 121 0.91 14.24 11.68
CA GLU A 121 1.67 14.79 12.80
C GLU A 121 1.73 13.81 13.97
N GLY A 122 2.93 13.61 14.48
CA GLY A 122 3.22 12.66 15.56
C GLY A 122 3.19 11.17 15.18
N TRP A 123 2.85 10.81 13.92
CA TRP A 123 3.04 9.46 13.41
C TRP A 123 4.46 9.29 12.83
N GLY A 124 5.01 8.07 12.91
CA GLY A 124 6.38 7.79 12.44
C GLY A 124 7.50 8.28 13.36
N GLN A 125 7.19 8.78 14.54
CA GLN A 125 8.18 9.25 15.52
C GLN A 125 8.81 8.08 16.29
N GLU A 126 10.04 8.28 16.79
CA GLU A 126 10.77 7.28 17.58
C GLU A 126 10.08 6.96 18.91
N ASP A 127 9.55 7.98 19.60
CA ASP A 127 8.79 7.78 20.85
C ASP A 127 7.32 7.48 20.52
N TYR A 128 7.02 6.20 20.40
CA TYR A 128 5.70 5.69 20.05
C TYR A 128 4.92 5.11 21.25
N MET A 129 5.52 5.07 22.43
CA MET A 129 4.93 4.36 23.58
C MET A 129 3.63 5.01 24.07
N ASP A 130 3.51 6.32 23.99
CA ASP A 130 2.29 7.02 24.37
C ASP A 130 1.14 6.63 23.44
N ARG A 131 1.40 6.51 22.12
CA ARG A 131 0.40 6.03 21.16
C ARG A 131 0.07 4.56 21.37
N PHE A 132 1.08 3.74 21.61
CA PHE A 132 0.87 2.32 21.89
C PHE A 132 0.01 2.10 23.12
N ASN A 133 0.21 2.87 24.20
CA ASN A 133 -0.50 2.77 25.46
C ASN A 133 -1.77 3.62 25.52
N SER A 134 -2.12 4.33 24.46
CA SER A 134 -3.30 5.21 24.44
C SER A 134 -4.57 4.45 24.77
N PRO A 135 -5.39 4.94 25.71
CA PRO A 135 -6.68 4.33 26.03
C PRO A 135 -7.70 4.43 24.89
N VAL A 136 -7.44 5.27 23.88
CA VAL A 136 -8.28 5.43 22.69
C VAL A 136 -8.44 4.11 21.93
N TRP A 137 -7.46 3.22 22.00
CA TRP A 137 -7.56 1.89 21.36
C TRP A 137 -8.72 1.05 21.90
N GLU A 138 -9.05 1.18 23.20
CA GLU A 138 -10.14 0.43 23.83
C GLU A 138 -11.54 0.85 23.29
N GLU A 139 -11.65 2.04 22.74
CA GLU A 139 -12.87 2.50 22.08
C GLU A 139 -12.86 2.23 20.57
N LEU A 140 -11.72 2.48 19.94
CA LEU A 140 -11.61 2.36 18.49
C LEU A 140 -11.84 0.95 17.97
N TYR A 141 -11.40 -0.09 18.68
CA TYR A 141 -11.52 -1.46 18.19
C TYR A 141 -12.93 -2.06 18.28
N LYS A 142 -13.80 -1.54 19.18
CA LYS A 142 -15.11 -2.13 19.49
C LYS A 142 -16.00 -2.40 18.27
N PRO A 143 -16.14 -1.49 17.29
CA PRO A 143 -16.94 -1.78 16.11
C PRO A 143 -16.26 -2.73 15.11
N CYS A 144 -15.00 -3.11 15.32
CA CYS A 144 -14.26 -3.96 14.39
C CYS A 144 -14.76 -5.41 14.43
N LEU A 145 -15.15 -5.95 13.28
CA LEU A 145 -15.61 -7.34 13.16
C LEU A 145 -14.46 -8.36 13.05
N ALA A 146 -13.20 -7.92 13.06
CA ALA A 146 -12.01 -8.76 12.81
C ALA A 146 -12.06 -9.56 11.50
N CYS A 147 -12.81 -9.10 10.50
CA CYS A 147 -13.04 -9.82 9.24
C CYS A 147 -11.80 -9.92 8.32
N GLY A 148 -10.73 -9.18 8.60
CA GLY A 148 -9.49 -9.19 7.81
C GLY A 148 -9.55 -8.47 6.46
N THR A 149 -10.72 -8.03 5.98
CA THR A 149 -10.89 -7.37 4.66
C THR A 149 -9.85 -6.27 4.44
N CYS A 150 -9.62 -5.42 5.44
CA CYS A 150 -8.68 -4.31 5.36
C CYS A 150 -7.21 -4.73 5.16
N THR A 151 -6.83 -5.96 5.44
CA THR A 151 -5.50 -6.51 5.17
C THR A 151 -5.43 -7.18 3.82
N PHE A 152 -6.48 -7.87 3.39
CA PHE A 152 -6.52 -8.54 2.09
C PHE A 152 -6.67 -7.60 0.89
N VAL A 153 -7.32 -6.43 1.06
CA VAL A 153 -7.39 -5.41 0.00
C VAL A 153 -6.20 -4.46 -0.03
N CYS A 154 -5.30 -4.57 0.94
CA CYS A 154 -4.18 -3.63 1.09
C CYS A 154 -2.97 -4.05 0.25
N PRO A 155 -2.46 -3.19 -0.66
CA PRO A 155 -1.33 -3.52 -1.51
C PRO A 155 0.00 -3.62 -0.75
N THR A 156 0.06 -3.19 0.50
CA THR A 156 1.27 -3.22 1.35
C THR A 156 1.20 -4.24 2.49
N CYS A 157 0.12 -5.01 2.61
CA CYS A 157 0.06 -6.09 3.60
C CYS A 157 0.75 -7.33 3.04
N GLN A 158 1.75 -7.82 3.80
CA GLN A 158 2.63 -8.92 3.40
C GLN A 158 2.56 -10.13 4.32
N CYS A 159 1.61 -10.16 5.25
CA CYS A 159 1.43 -11.31 6.15
C CYS A 159 1.07 -12.57 5.35
N TYR A 160 1.78 -13.66 5.60
CA TYR A 160 1.51 -14.95 4.97
C TYR A 160 1.72 -16.09 5.97
N ASP A 161 1.12 -17.22 5.67
CA ASP A 161 1.32 -18.49 6.36
C ASP A 161 2.02 -19.49 5.44
N ILE A 162 2.77 -20.42 6.02
CA ILE A 162 3.43 -21.53 5.32
C ILE A 162 2.69 -22.81 5.67
N LYS A 163 2.18 -23.49 4.65
CA LYS A 163 1.42 -24.73 4.78
C LYS A 163 2.06 -25.86 4.03
N ASP A 164 1.92 -27.05 4.59
CA ASP A 164 2.31 -28.32 3.96
C ASP A 164 1.04 -29.06 3.55
N TYR A 165 1.00 -29.52 2.32
CA TYR A 165 -0.07 -30.34 1.76
C TYR A 165 0.49 -31.68 1.30
N ASP A 166 -0.06 -32.77 1.83
CA ASP A 166 0.27 -34.11 1.37
C ASP A 166 -0.51 -34.42 0.08
N THR A 167 0.22 -34.63 -1.01
CA THR A 167 -0.36 -34.96 -2.32
C THR A 167 -0.63 -36.49 -2.48
N GLY A 168 -0.28 -37.32 -1.51
CA GLY A 168 -0.23 -38.80 -1.63
C GLY A 168 1.00 -39.33 -2.38
N HIS A 169 1.79 -38.45 -3.01
CA HIS A 169 3.04 -38.74 -3.73
C HIS A 169 4.23 -37.95 -3.21
N GLY A 170 4.01 -37.16 -2.17
CA GLY A 170 5.00 -36.26 -1.56
C GLY A 170 4.33 -35.07 -0.91
N VAL A 171 5.13 -34.24 -0.24
CA VAL A 171 4.66 -33.03 0.45
C VAL A 171 4.93 -31.80 -0.40
N GLN A 172 3.91 -30.99 -0.64
CA GLN A 172 4.02 -29.68 -1.28
C GLN A 172 3.96 -28.59 -0.20
N ARG A 173 5.06 -27.83 -0.03
CA ARG A 173 5.08 -26.64 0.82
C ARG A 173 4.72 -25.40 0.00
N TYR A 174 3.81 -24.57 0.50
CA TYR A 174 3.39 -23.34 -0.17
C TYR A 174 3.12 -22.22 0.84
N ARG A 175 3.12 -20.97 0.34
CA ARG A 175 2.68 -19.79 1.07
C ARG A 175 1.27 -19.40 0.63
N CYS A 176 0.47 -18.95 1.57
CA CYS A 176 -0.80 -18.29 1.29
C CYS A 176 -0.92 -17.01 2.11
N TRP A 177 -1.66 -16.05 1.61
CA TRP A 177 -1.94 -14.82 2.34
C TRP A 177 -2.63 -15.11 3.67
N ASP A 178 -2.22 -14.38 4.70
CA ASP A 178 -2.84 -14.41 6.03
C ASP A 178 -3.04 -12.97 6.54
N SER A 179 -3.62 -12.83 7.71
CA SER A 179 -3.98 -11.55 8.29
C SER A 179 -3.51 -11.42 9.72
N CYS A 180 -2.75 -10.35 10.01
CA CYS A 180 -2.39 -9.99 11.39
C CYS A 180 -3.60 -9.64 12.27
N MET A 181 -4.80 -9.58 11.71
CA MET A 181 -6.06 -9.38 12.43
C MET A 181 -6.64 -10.70 12.99
N TYR A 182 -6.15 -11.84 12.52
CA TYR A 182 -6.63 -13.16 12.98
C TYR A 182 -5.86 -13.62 14.21
N SER A 183 -6.57 -14.37 15.08
CA SER A 183 -6.00 -14.88 16.35
C SER A 183 -4.83 -15.83 16.12
N ASP A 184 -4.94 -16.66 15.08
CA ASP A 184 -4.01 -17.75 14.83
C ASP A 184 -2.72 -17.31 14.17
N PHE A 185 -2.73 -16.15 13.51
CA PHE A 185 -1.55 -15.61 12.82
C PHE A 185 -0.31 -15.43 13.72
N THR A 186 -0.51 -15.13 15.01
CA THR A 186 0.59 -14.97 15.98
C THR A 186 0.68 -16.11 17.00
N MET A 187 -0.04 -17.23 16.74
CA MET A 187 0.02 -18.41 17.60
C MET A 187 1.38 -19.09 17.48
N MET A 188 2.02 -19.34 18.61
CA MET A 188 3.29 -20.04 18.72
C MET A 188 3.15 -21.23 19.67
N ALA A 189 4.11 -22.17 19.66
CA ALA A 189 4.07 -23.37 20.50
C ALA A 189 3.90 -23.08 22.01
N HIS A 190 4.38 -21.93 22.49
CA HIS A 190 4.32 -21.53 23.90
C HIS A 190 3.26 -20.48 24.23
N GLY A 191 2.44 -20.08 23.25
CA GLY A 191 1.37 -19.10 23.45
C GLY A 191 1.19 -18.10 22.33
N ASN A 192 0.36 -17.10 22.58
CA ASN A 192 0.07 -16.04 21.64
C ASN A 192 0.39 -14.67 22.27
N ASN A 193 1.23 -13.87 21.63
CA ASN A 193 1.60 -12.55 22.11
C ASN A 193 0.55 -11.45 21.82
N ARG A 194 -0.56 -11.79 21.12
CA ARG A 194 -1.69 -10.90 20.80
C ARG A 194 -3.01 -11.60 21.10
N ASN A 195 -3.31 -11.74 22.39
CA ASN A 195 -4.45 -12.52 22.88
C ASN A 195 -5.81 -11.84 22.66
N SER A 196 -5.84 -10.53 22.49
CA SER A 196 -7.09 -9.79 22.29
C SER A 196 -7.23 -9.19 20.90
N GLN A 197 -8.46 -8.96 20.46
CA GLN A 197 -8.76 -8.28 19.21
C GLN A 197 -8.22 -6.85 19.20
N MET A 198 -8.29 -6.13 20.33
CA MET A 198 -7.72 -4.79 20.47
C MET A 198 -6.22 -4.79 20.16
N GLN A 199 -5.47 -5.75 20.69
CA GLN A 199 -4.02 -5.84 20.42
C GLN A 199 -3.71 -6.08 18.94
N ARG A 200 -4.50 -6.93 18.26
CA ARG A 200 -4.35 -7.20 16.82
C ARG A 200 -4.74 -5.98 15.98
N PHE A 201 -5.83 -5.32 16.36
CA PHE A 201 -6.27 -4.06 15.74
C PHE A 201 -5.21 -2.98 15.87
N ARG A 202 -4.72 -2.69 17.07
CA ARG A 202 -3.63 -1.74 17.32
C ARG A 202 -2.40 -2.05 16.49
N GLN A 203 -1.96 -3.32 16.48
CA GLN A 203 -0.78 -3.75 15.75
C GLN A 203 -0.85 -3.41 14.25
N ARG A 204 -2.01 -3.58 13.62
CA ARG A 204 -2.18 -3.27 12.21
C ARG A 204 -1.83 -1.82 11.88
N PHE A 205 -2.28 -0.87 12.69
CA PHE A 205 -2.07 0.56 12.45
C PHE A 205 -0.69 1.02 12.92
N MET A 206 -0.25 0.56 14.07
CA MET A 206 1.10 0.82 14.57
C MET A 206 2.17 0.31 13.60
N HIS A 207 1.96 -0.87 13.01
CA HIS A 207 2.89 -1.38 11.99
C HIS A 207 3.01 -0.42 10.80
N LYS A 208 1.90 0.07 10.25
CA LYS A 208 1.92 0.91 9.06
C LYS A 208 2.44 2.32 9.27
N LEU A 209 2.17 2.88 10.44
CA LEU A 209 2.36 4.30 10.71
C LEU A 209 3.54 4.59 11.65
N VAL A 210 4.05 3.57 12.33
CA VAL A 210 5.13 3.73 13.32
C VAL A 210 6.26 2.75 13.10
N TYR A 211 6.02 1.43 13.18
CA TYR A 211 7.10 0.46 13.19
C TYR A 211 7.78 0.34 11.82
N PHE A 212 7.01 0.38 10.74
CA PHE A 212 7.60 0.30 9.41
C PHE A 212 8.42 1.56 9.08
N PRO A 213 7.91 2.80 9.27
CA PRO A 213 8.72 4.00 9.07
C PRO A 213 9.99 4.04 9.92
N ALA A 214 9.92 3.61 11.18
CA ALA A 214 11.08 3.60 12.07
C ALA A 214 12.23 2.66 11.61
N ASN A 215 11.90 1.63 10.81
CA ASN A 215 12.85 0.64 10.32
C ASN A 215 13.13 0.75 8.80
N ASN A 216 12.55 1.73 8.11
CA ASN A 216 12.64 1.90 6.66
C ASN A 216 12.76 3.37 6.27
N ASP A 217 13.71 4.09 6.85
CA ASP A 217 14.09 5.47 6.50
C ASP A 217 12.90 6.45 6.43
N GLY A 218 11.91 6.29 7.33
CA GLY A 218 10.71 7.11 7.38
C GLY A 218 9.63 6.74 6.36
N MET A 219 9.81 5.71 5.54
CA MET A 219 8.80 5.27 4.59
C MET A 219 7.59 4.67 5.31
N TYR A 220 6.41 5.22 5.10
CA TYR A 220 5.18 4.62 5.62
C TYR A 220 4.78 3.37 4.85
N SER A 221 4.29 2.34 5.53
CA SER A 221 3.68 1.19 4.85
C SER A 221 2.16 1.37 4.61
N CYS A 222 1.68 2.60 4.62
CA CYS A 222 0.39 2.98 4.07
C CYS A 222 0.63 3.88 2.85
N VAL A 223 -0.11 3.63 1.77
CA VAL A 223 0.00 4.36 0.50
C VAL A 223 -1.27 5.18 0.20
N GLY A 224 -2.17 5.33 1.15
CA GLY A 224 -3.36 6.15 1.02
C GLY A 224 -4.31 5.76 -0.13
N CYS A 225 -4.29 4.50 -0.57
CA CYS A 225 -5.06 4.01 -1.73
C CYS A 225 -6.58 3.92 -1.50
N GLY A 226 -7.09 4.19 -0.31
CA GLY A 226 -8.50 4.22 0.01
C GLY A 226 -9.22 2.86 0.14
N ARG A 227 -8.68 1.76 -0.41
CA ARG A 227 -9.38 0.46 -0.47
C ARG A 227 -9.91 -0.03 0.88
N CYS A 228 -9.13 0.10 1.94
CA CYS A 228 -9.59 -0.30 3.27
C CYS A 228 -10.59 0.67 3.91
N VAL A 229 -10.67 1.90 3.42
CA VAL A 229 -11.70 2.87 3.80
C VAL A 229 -13.03 2.47 3.20
N GLU A 230 -13.05 2.20 1.91
CA GLU A 230 -14.22 1.83 1.13
C GLU A 230 -14.80 0.45 1.56
N LYS A 231 -13.93 -0.55 1.71
CA LYS A 231 -14.35 -1.96 1.94
C LYS A 231 -14.62 -2.33 3.39
N CYS A 232 -14.44 -1.39 4.36
CA CYS A 232 -14.69 -1.71 5.77
C CYS A 232 -16.18 -1.73 6.08
N PRO A 233 -16.78 -2.89 6.46
CA PRO A 233 -18.21 -2.99 6.74
C PRO A 233 -18.66 -2.20 7.98
N SER A 234 -17.71 -1.86 8.88
CA SER A 234 -17.96 -1.09 10.10
C SER A 234 -17.50 0.36 9.99
N SER A 235 -17.11 0.83 8.80
CA SER A 235 -16.54 2.16 8.57
C SER A 235 -15.40 2.52 9.54
N LEU A 236 -14.70 1.50 10.04
CA LEU A 236 -13.57 1.63 10.96
C LEU A 236 -12.27 1.42 10.20
N ASN A 237 -11.65 2.49 9.80
CA ASN A 237 -10.54 2.50 8.87
C ASN A 237 -9.34 3.31 9.41
N ILE A 238 -8.24 3.31 8.65
CA ILE A 238 -7.00 3.99 9.03
C ILE A 238 -7.16 5.51 9.16
N VAL A 239 -8.03 6.13 8.37
CA VAL A 239 -8.29 7.58 8.45
C VAL A 239 -8.92 7.93 9.81
N LYS A 240 -9.90 7.12 10.25
CA LYS A 240 -10.51 7.31 11.57
C LYS A 240 -9.48 7.16 12.70
N VAL A 241 -8.57 6.19 12.59
CA VAL A 241 -7.49 6.00 13.57
C VAL A 241 -6.54 7.20 13.59
N ILE A 242 -6.11 7.66 12.41
CA ILE A 242 -5.21 8.82 12.30
C ILE A 242 -5.86 10.05 12.94
N LYS A 243 -7.13 10.34 12.61
CA LYS A 243 -7.87 11.49 13.17
C LYS A 243 -8.09 11.40 14.69
N SER A 244 -8.36 10.20 15.20
CA SER A 244 -8.64 10.02 16.64
C SER A 244 -7.40 10.11 17.52
N MET A 245 -6.21 10.02 16.95
CA MET A 245 -4.94 9.98 17.67
C MET A 245 -3.92 11.01 17.16
N GLY A 246 -4.26 11.74 16.11
CA GLY A 246 -3.51 12.89 15.60
C GLY A 246 -3.71 14.11 16.48
N GLY A 247 -2.81 15.09 16.43
CA GLY A 247 -3.02 16.40 17.01
C GLY A 247 -4.30 17.06 16.47
N GLU A 248 -4.87 17.99 17.23
CA GLU A 248 -6.06 18.74 16.85
C GLU A 248 -5.93 19.29 15.41
N GLN A 249 -6.96 18.98 14.59
CA GLN A 249 -7.14 19.56 13.25
C GLN A 249 -7.99 20.81 13.36
#